data_d15c5f154b73fd3f37cd7625fade30d9
#
_entry.id   d15c5f154b73fd3f37cd7625fade30d9
#
_cell.length_a   1.000
_cell.length_b   1.000
_cell.length_c   1.000
_cell.angle_alpha   90.00
_cell.angle_beta   90.00
_cell.angle_gamma   90.00
#
_symmetry.space_group_name_H-M   'P 1'
#
loop_
_entity.id
_entity.type
_entity.pdbx_description
1 polymer ?
#
loop_
_entity_poly.entity_id
_entity_poly.type
_entity_poly.pdbx_seq_one_letter_code
_entity_poly.pdbx_strand_id
1 'polypeptide(L)'
;FFWKLLEWTNIKDMKKDFSALSFTEKEKICERIFISNGPYWHIYTDGTKMQNIFCCEKDFKTGMWCLAAALHLCEDVHLLTFELMGNHVHLILAGLCEACIKTFDLFVARLQKAFPKRERAIDWSQFKMEILPIESLQALRNEIIYANRNAFVANPDYTPTSYPWGGGCAYFCPWIQHLKTSSFGELPILTQRGILHTRDISLFSDLRIIGSMPFIPSFCDIRLGESMFRDARSYFNSLTRNAEAFSQIASRLKDTIFLTDEELYAVICSYISKEYSVKTTSQLSAQQK
;
A
#
# COMPACT_ATOMS: atom_id res chain seq x y z
N PHE A 1 0.68 2.76 -22.53
CA PHE A 1 0.31 2.44 -23.95
C PHE A 1 -0.25 1.02 -24.11
N PHE A 2 0.16 0.05 -23.28
CA PHE A 2 -0.30 -1.35 -23.38
C PHE A 2 -1.70 -1.57 -22.77
N TRP A 3 -2.14 -0.77 -21.81
CA TRP A 3 -3.47 -0.85 -21.19
C TRP A 3 -4.59 -0.29 -22.07
N LYS A 4 -4.32 0.56 -23.06
CA LYS A 4 -5.30 0.99 -24.07
C LYS A 4 -5.65 -0.08 -25.10
N LEU A 5 -4.90 -1.20 -25.16
CA LEU A 5 -5.14 -2.32 -26.08
C LEU A 5 -5.92 -3.49 -25.46
N LEU A 6 -6.14 -3.48 -24.15
CA LEU A 6 -7.09 -4.38 -23.49
C LEU A 6 -8.43 -3.67 -23.34
N GLU A 7 -9.04 -3.31 -24.48
CA GLU A 7 -10.42 -2.87 -24.52
C GLU A 7 -11.33 -3.86 -23.80
N TRP A 8 -12.11 -3.33 -22.91
CA TRP A 8 -12.96 -3.92 -21.87
C TRP A 8 -14.02 -4.93 -22.32
N THR A 9 -13.90 -5.54 -23.47
CA THR A 9 -14.95 -6.39 -24.06
C THR A 9 -14.99 -7.83 -23.57
N ASN A 10 -13.98 -8.34 -22.76
CA ASN A 10 -14.04 -9.75 -22.34
C ASN A 10 -13.38 -10.10 -21.00
N ILE A 11 -13.60 -9.29 -19.96
CA ILE A 11 -13.06 -9.59 -18.60
C ILE A 11 -13.65 -10.90 -18.02
N LYS A 12 -14.87 -11.28 -18.37
CA LYS A 12 -15.49 -12.55 -17.91
C LYS A 12 -14.81 -13.76 -18.54
N ASP A 13 -14.44 -13.68 -19.80
CA ASP A 13 -13.77 -14.77 -20.51
C ASP A 13 -12.31 -14.88 -20.08
N MET A 14 -11.58 -13.77 -19.93
CA MET A 14 -10.21 -13.76 -19.38
C MET A 14 -10.14 -14.32 -17.95
N LYS A 15 -11.11 -14.02 -17.07
CA LYS A 15 -11.13 -14.58 -15.70
C LYS A 15 -11.38 -16.10 -15.72
N LYS A 16 -12.17 -16.59 -16.64
CA LYS A 16 -12.45 -18.01 -16.79
C LYS A 16 -11.21 -18.75 -17.32
N ASP A 17 -10.54 -18.19 -18.32
CA ASP A 17 -9.30 -18.72 -18.89
C ASP A 17 -8.15 -18.68 -17.87
N PHE A 18 -7.97 -17.58 -17.13
CA PHE A 18 -6.94 -17.48 -16.11
C PHE A 18 -7.12 -18.47 -14.96
N SER A 19 -8.37 -18.77 -14.55
CA SER A 19 -8.63 -19.75 -13.49
C SER A 19 -8.26 -21.17 -13.90
N ALA A 20 -8.34 -21.50 -15.20
CA ALA A 20 -8.01 -22.80 -15.74
C ALA A 20 -6.49 -23.04 -15.93
N LEU A 21 -5.67 -21.99 -15.85
CA LEU A 21 -4.22 -22.10 -16.03
C LEU A 21 -3.56 -22.83 -14.86
N SER A 22 -2.49 -23.55 -15.18
CA SER A 22 -1.62 -24.18 -14.19
C SER A 22 -0.89 -23.14 -13.33
N PHE A 23 -0.37 -23.58 -12.19
CA PHE A 23 0.45 -22.73 -11.30
C PHE A 23 1.61 -22.06 -12.05
N THR A 24 2.33 -22.81 -12.88
CA THR A 24 3.50 -22.32 -13.62
C THR A 24 3.12 -21.29 -14.68
N GLU A 25 2.00 -21.48 -15.36
CA GLU A 25 1.50 -20.50 -16.35
C GLU A 25 1.09 -19.19 -15.71
N LYS A 26 0.38 -19.24 -14.57
CA LYS A 26 0.04 -18.05 -13.79
C LYS A 26 1.27 -17.28 -13.32
N GLU A 27 2.29 -17.99 -12.83
CA GLU A 27 3.55 -17.37 -12.39
C GLU A 27 4.25 -16.64 -13.55
N LYS A 28 4.35 -17.28 -14.73
CA LYS A 28 4.94 -16.64 -15.92
C LYS A 28 4.17 -15.39 -16.35
N ILE A 29 2.85 -15.35 -16.17
CA ILE A 29 2.04 -14.15 -16.45
C ILE A 29 2.38 -13.06 -15.45
N CYS A 30 2.42 -13.35 -14.15
CA CYS A 30 2.82 -12.39 -13.12
C CYS A 30 4.22 -11.81 -13.39
N GLU A 31 5.19 -12.67 -13.78
CA GLU A 31 6.55 -12.23 -14.15
C GLU A 31 6.55 -11.28 -15.35
N ARG A 32 5.77 -11.57 -16.40
CA ARG A 32 5.65 -10.68 -17.56
C ARG A 32 5.06 -9.32 -17.18
N ILE A 33 4.01 -9.32 -16.36
CA ILE A 33 3.38 -8.08 -15.88
C ILE A 33 4.38 -7.28 -15.04
N PHE A 34 5.13 -7.93 -14.15
CA PHE A 34 6.19 -7.30 -13.37
C PHE A 34 7.23 -6.63 -14.27
N ILE A 35 7.78 -7.35 -15.25
CA ILE A 35 8.80 -6.81 -16.16
C ILE A 35 8.25 -5.64 -16.99
N SER A 36 6.99 -5.70 -17.41
CA SER A 36 6.40 -4.70 -18.33
C SER A 36 6.00 -3.40 -17.64
N ASN A 37 5.85 -3.37 -16.32
CA ASN A 37 5.32 -2.21 -15.57
C ASN A 37 6.32 -1.61 -14.58
N GLY A 38 7.54 -2.15 -14.46
CA GLY A 38 8.60 -1.57 -13.62
C GLY A 38 9.25 -0.32 -14.24
N PRO A 39 10.14 0.32 -13.50
CA PRO A 39 10.69 -0.06 -12.20
C PRO A 39 9.72 0.15 -11.03
N TYR A 40 10.02 -0.50 -9.88
CA TYR A 40 9.19 -0.43 -8.68
C TYR A 40 10.00 0.10 -7.49
N TRP A 41 9.29 0.81 -6.61
CA TRP A 41 9.87 1.50 -5.47
C TRP A 41 9.01 1.34 -4.23
N HIS A 42 9.65 1.16 -3.09
CA HIS A 42 9.03 1.38 -1.79
C HIS A 42 9.48 2.76 -1.28
N ILE A 43 8.55 3.69 -1.23
CA ILE A 43 8.73 5.00 -0.58
C ILE A 43 8.09 4.94 0.79
N TYR A 44 8.83 5.35 1.82
CA TYR A 44 8.33 5.39 3.19
C TYR A 44 8.95 6.55 3.97
N THR A 45 8.42 6.82 5.16
CA THR A 45 8.99 7.77 6.10
C THR A 45 9.27 7.10 7.44
N ASP A 46 10.33 7.55 8.14
CA ASP A 46 10.75 6.97 9.41
C ASP A 46 9.80 7.39 10.55
N GLY A 47 8.94 6.47 10.99
CA GLY A 47 7.99 6.69 12.08
C GLY A 47 8.64 6.92 13.45
N THR A 48 9.89 6.49 13.64
CA THR A 48 10.58 6.68 14.93
C THR A 48 10.97 8.12 15.21
N LYS A 49 11.07 8.95 14.18
CA LYS A 49 11.50 10.35 14.26
C LYS A 49 10.34 11.34 14.22
N MET A 50 9.16 10.89 13.85
CA MET A 50 8.03 11.76 13.57
C MET A 50 6.95 11.65 14.65
N GLN A 51 6.44 12.80 15.10
CA GLN A 51 5.20 12.84 15.88
C GLN A 51 3.98 12.46 15.03
N ASN A 52 2.86 12.12 15.67
CA ASN A 52 1.63 11.80 14.95
C ASN A 52 1.16 13.00 14.12
N ILE A 53 1.05 12.77 12.80
CA ILE A 53 0.44 13.67 11.82
C ILE A 53 -1.07 13.42 11.76
N PHE A 54 -1.45 12.15 11.69
CA PHE A 54 -2.83 11.72 11.61
C PHE A 54 -3.27 11.25 13.00
N CYS A 55 -3.98 12.13 13.74
CA CYS A 55 -4.39 11.87 15.12
C CYS A 55 -5.87 11.48 15.24
N CYS A 56 -6.66 11.71 14.21
CA CYS A 56 -8.08 11.43 14.19
C CYS A 56 -8.56 11.12 12.77
N GLU A 57 -9.78 10.62 12.64
CA GLU A 57 -10.39 10.28 11.35
C GLU A 57 -10.35 11.43 10.32
N LYS A 58 -10.56 12.66 10.77
CA LYS A 58 -10.47 13.85 9.90
C LYS A 58 -9.07 14.04 9.32
N ASP A 59 -8.04 13.78 10.10
CA ASP A 59 -6.65 13.91 9.65
C ASP A 59 -6.33 12.85 8.61
N PHE A 60 -6.72 11.60 8.84
CA PHE A 60 -6.57 10.52 7.88
C PHE A 60 -7.32 10.80 6.57
N LYS A 61 -8.57 11.28 6.66
CA LYS A 61 -9.33 11.71 5.46
C LYS A 61 -8.58 12.78 4.68
N THR A 62 -7.98 13.75 5.38
CA THR A 62 -7.17 14.78 4.75
C THR A 62 -5.93 14.17 4.08
N GLY A 63 -5.25 13.24 4.73
CA GLY A 63 -4.12 12.49 4.16
C GLY A 63 -4.50 11.74 2.89
N MET A 64 -5.63 11.02 2.90
CA MET A 64 -6.17 10.32 1.73
C MET A 64 -6.41 11.25 0.54
N TRP A 65 -7.00 12.42 0.79
CA TRP A 65 -7.22 13.44 -0.24
C TRP A 65 -5.93 14.04 -0.77
N CYS A 66 -4.96 14.29 0.10
CA CYS A 66 -3.65 14.78 -0.31
C CYS A 66 -2.93 13.76 -1.20
N LEU A 67 -2.98 12.48 -0.86
CA LEU A 67 -2.38 11.39 -1.64
C LEU A 67 -3.08 11.21 -2.99
N ALA A 68 -4.41 11.11 -3.00
CA ALA A 68 -5.19 10.97 -4.23
C ALA A 68 -4.93 12.13 -5.21
N ALA A 69 -4.88 13.36 -4.69
CA ALA A 69 -4.61 14.54 -5.51
C ALA A 69 -3.17 14.62 -6.01
N ALA A 70 -2.18 14.12 -5.25
CA ALA A 70 -0.79 14.06 -5.71
C ALA A 70 -0.63 13.07 -6.87
N LEU A 71 -1.22 11.88 -6.75
CA LEU A 71 -1.20 10.84 -7.78
C LEU A 71 -1.94 11.26 -9.05
N HIS A 72 -3.08 11.94 -8.89
CA HIS A 72 -3.84 12.44 -10.02
C HIS A 72 -3.06 13.44 -10.90
N LEU A 73 -2.08 14.13 -10.32
CA LEU A 73 -1.19 15.04 -11.05
C LEU A 73 0.05 14.35 -11.64
N CYS A 74 0.22 13.06 -11.45
CA CYS A 74 1.39 12.29 -11.88
C CYS A 74 0.94 11.03 -12.64
N GLU A 75 0.52 11.22 -13.90
CA GLU A 75 -0.08 10.17 -14.74
C GLU A 75 0.85 8.98 -15.03
N ASP A 76 2.18 9.21 -14.96
CA ASP A 76 3.21 8.19 -15.24
C ASP A 76 3.59 7.37 -14.00
N VAL A 77 2.90 7.55 -12.87
CA VAL A 77 3.14 6.83 -11.62
C VAL A 77 1.92 6.01 -11.23
N HIS A 78 2.13 4.72 -11.00
CA HIS A 78 1.09 3.81 -10.50
C HIS A 78 1.35 3.50 -9.04
N LEU A 79 0.41 3.84 -8.16
CA LEU A 79 0.42 3.42 -6.76
C LEU A 79 -0.20 2.03 -6.67
N LEU A 80 0.57 1.00 -6.29
CA LEU A 80 0.06 -0.36 -6.19
C LEU A 80 -0.66 -0.58 -4.85
N THR A 81 -0.07 -0.09 -3.78
CA THR A 81 -0.68 -0.05 -2.45
C THR A 81 -0.04 1.05 -1.61
N PHE A 82 -0.68 1.38 -0.50
CA PHE A 82 -0.20 2.36 0.46
C PHE A 82 -0.76 2.07 1.85
N GLU A 83 -0.13 2.66 2.86
CA GLU A 83 -0.63 2.68 4.22
C GLU A 83 -0.31 4.03 4.86
N LEU A 84 -1.34 4.72 5.35
CA LEU A 84 -1.18 5.92 6.17
C LEU A 84 -1.22 5.53 7.64
N MET A 85 -0.08 5.64 8.31
CA MET A 85 0.06 5.40 9.74
C MET A 85 -0.06 6.72 10.51
N GLY A 86 -0.23 6.68 11.82
CA GLY A 86 -0.35 7.90 12.62
C GLY A 86 0.78 8.92 12.38
N ASN A 87 2.01 8.46 12.19
CA ASN A 87 3.21 9.28 12.09
C ASN A 87 4.10 9.01 10.88
N HIS A 88 3.78 8.03 10.05
CA HIS A 88 4.56 7.67 8.86
C HIS A 88 3.67 7.10 7.76
N VAL A 89 4.25 6.87 6.60
CA VAL A 89 3.53 6.31 5.44
C VAL A 89 4.37 5.29 4.71
N HIS A 90 3.70 4.34 4.06
CA HIS A 90 4.28 3.40 3.11
C HIS A 90 3.57 3.52 1.77
N LEU A 91 4.32 3.65 0.68
CA LEU A 91 3.82 3.73 -0.69
C LEU A 91 4.59 2.75 -1.56
N ILE A 92 3.90 1.82 -2.21
CA ILE A 92 4.50 0.93 -3.20
C ILE A 92 4.13 1.42 -4.58
N LEU A 93 5.12 1.89 -5.33
CA LEU A 93 4.93 2.63 -6.58
C LEU A 93 5.61 1.92 -7.76
N ALA A 94 5.02 2.05 -8.94
CA ALA A 94 5.65 1.73 -10.22
C ALA A 94 5.78 3.00 -11.06
N GLY A 95 6.94 3.17 -11.71
CA GLY A 95 7.25 4.32 -12.56
C GLY A 95 8.71 4.75 -12.44
N LEU A 96 9.11 5.77 -13.18
CA LEU A 96 10.46 6.32 -13.08
C LEU A 96 10.70 6.89 -11.67
N CYS A 97 11.92 6.72 -11.15
CA CYS A 97 12.29 7.14 -9.79
C CYS A 97 11.96 8.62 -9.54
N GLU A 98 12.34 9.47 -10.48
CA GLU A 98 12.12 10.92 -10.37
C GLU A 98 10.63 11.28 -10.34
N ALA A 99 9.79 10.54 -11.08
CA ALA A 99 8.34 10.74 -11.07
C ALA A 99 7.74 10.29 -9.72
N CYS A 100 8.21 9.18 -9.17
CA CYS A 100 7.80 8.69 -7.85
C CYS A 100 8.21 9.68 -6.74
N ILE A 101 9.43 10.20 -6.79
CA ILE A 101 9.91 11.25 -5.86
C ILE A 101 9.03 12.50 -5.97
N LYS A 102 8.77 12.98 -7.17
CA LYS A 102 7.88 14.12 -7.43
C LYS A 102 6.48 13.91 -6.85
N THR A 103 5.94 12.70 -6.99
CA THR A 103 4.63 12.35 -6.44
C THR A 103 4.61 12.47 -4.92
N PHE A 104 5.65 11.94 -4.25
CA PHE A 104 5.80 12.08 -2.80
C PHE A 104 5.95 13.54 -2.38
N ASP A 105 6.78 14.33 -3.05
CA ASP A 105 6.97 15.75 -2.75
C ASP A 105 5.66 16.55 -2.88
N LEU A 106 4.86 16.25 -3.91
CA LEU A 106 3.52 16.84 -4.07
C LEU A 106 2.59 16.43 -2.93
N PHE A 107 2.63 15.18 -2.50
CA PHE A 107 1.86 14.70 -1.36
C PHE A 107 2.23 15.46 -0.08
N VAL A 108 3.53 15.58 0.23
CA VAL A 108 4.03 16.32 1.41
C VAL A 108 3.64 17.80 1.33
N ALA A 109 3.82 18.44 0.19
CA ALA A 109 3.44 19.85 0.01
C ALA A 109 1.94 20.09 0.27
N ARG A 110 1.08 19.13 -0.12
CA ARG A 110 -0.35 19.17 0.16
C ARG A 110 -0.67 18.97 1.64
N LEU A 111 0.02 18.03 2.31
CA LEU A 111 -0.11 17.83 3.75
C LEU A 111 0.27 19.10 4.53
N GLN A 112 1.40 19.72 4.19
CA GLN A 112 1.86 20.96 4.83
C GLN A 112 0.85 22.10 4.67
N LYS A 113 0.18 22.16 3.54
CA LYS A 113 -0.87 23.15 3.25
C LYS A 113 -2.17 22.86 4.03
N ALA A 114 -2.52 21.58 4.15
CA ALA A 114 -3.73 21.12 4.83
C ALA A 114 -3.61 21.18 6.36
N PHE A 115 -2.38 21.03 6.90
CA PHE A 115 -2.07 21.10 8.34
C PHE A 115 -1.23 22.35 8.66
N PRO A 116 -1.82 23.54 8.70
CA PRO A 116 -1.06 24.78 8.93
C PRO A 116 -0.56 24.85 10.38
N LYS A 117 0.64 25.41 10.54
CA LYS A 117 1.35 25.54 11.85
C LYS A 117 0.50 26.18 12.97
N ARG A 118 -0.43 27.06 12.64
CA ARG A 118 -1.30 27.73 13.63
C ARG A 118 -2.29 26.77 14.31
N GLU A 119 -2.61 25.63 13.69
CA GLU A 119 -3.51 24.65 14.25
C GLU A 119 -2.75 23.56 15.00
N ARG A 120 -1.61 23.14 14.44
CA ARG A 120 -0.73 22.12 15.02
C ARG A 120 0.70 22.31 14.52
N ALA A 121 1.65 22.41 15.45
CA ALA A 121 3.07 22.56 15.14
C ALA A 121 3.67 21.19 14.73
N ILE A 122 3.57 20.83 13.45
CA ILE A 122 4.21 19.63 12.90
C ILE A 122 5.60 19.99 12.41
N ASP A 123 6.61 19.27 12.87
CA ASP A 123 7.97 19.38 12.36
C ASP A 123 8.16 18.56 11.08
N TRP A 124 7.81 19.16 9.95
CA TRP A 124 7.93 18.53 8.64
C TRP A 124 9.37 18.19 8.23
N SER A 125 10.39 18.74 8.92
CA SER A 125 11.79 18.42 8.63
C SER A 125 12.13 16.96 8.94
N GLN A 126 11.33 16.30 9.79
CA GLN A 126 11.45 14.89 10.15
C GLN A 126 10.67 13.97 9.22
N PHE A 127 9.70 14.49 8.48
CA PHE A 127 8.92 13.71 7.50
C PHE A 127 9.69 13.55 6.19
N LYS A 128 10.83 12.86 6.29
CA LYS A 128 11.76 12.67 5.18
C LYS A 128 11.46 11.37 4.45
N MET A 129 11.48 11.46 3.13
CA MET A 129 11.38 10.31 2.25
C MET A 129 12.62 9.42 2.37
N GLU A 130 12.38 8.13 2.51
CA GLU A 130 13.31 7.05 2.21
C GLU A 130 12.77 6.30 1.00
N ILE A 131 13.65 5.87 0.08
CA ILE A 131 13.25 5.15 -1.13
C ILE A 131 14.13 3.92 -1.33
N LEU A 132 13.49 2.78 -1.61
CA LEU A 132 14.16 1.50 -1.86
C LEU A 132 13.71 0.93 -3.19
N PRO A 133 14.62 0.49 -4.06
CA PRO A 133 14.28 -0.22 -5.29
C PRO A 133 13.75 -1.62 -4.98
N ILE A 134 12.81 -2.09 -5.78
CA ILE A 134 12.23 -3.43 -5.70
C ILE A 134 12.57 -4.19 -6.98
N GLU A 135 13.54 -5.09 -6.90
CA GLU A 135 14.22 -5.67 -8.08
C GLU A 135 13.65 -7.01 -8.54
N SER A 136 12.72 -7.61 -7.78
CA SER A 136 12.12 -8.90 -8.15
C SER A 136 10.63 -8.97 -7.83
N LEU A 137 9.91 -9.82 -8.58
CA LEU A 137 8.49 -10.07 -8.34
C LEU A 137 8.23 -10.54 -6.91
N GLN A 138 9.10 -11.41 -6.37
CA GLN A 138 8.92 -11.90 -5.00
C GLN A 138 9.17 -10.79 -3.96
N ALA A 139 10.15 -9.91 -4.19
CA ALA A 139 10.35 -8.74 -3.35
C ALA A 139 9.13 -7.80 -3.42
N LEU A 140 8.59 -7.54 -4.62
CA LEU A 140 7.38 -6.71 -4.77
C LEU A 140 6.18 -7.29 -4.02
N ARG A 141 5.95 -8.59 -4.12
CA ARG A 141 4.91 -9.28 -3.34
C ARG A 141 5.09 -9.09 -1.84
N ASN A 142 6.31 -9.26 -1.36
CA ASN A 142 6.64 -9.10 0.06
C ASN A 142 6.41 -7.65 0.52
N GLU A 143 6.80 -6.66 -0.27
CA GLU A 143 6.59 -5.23 0.05
C GLU A 143 5.10 -4.86 0.05
N ILE A 144 4.31 -5.36 -0.89
CA ILE A 144 2.84 -5.16 -0.91
C ILE A 144 2.22 -5.78 0.36
N ILE A 145 2.60 -7.01 0.70
CA ILE A 145 2.12 -7.69 1.92
C ILE A 145 2.55 -6.92 3.16
N TYR A 146 3.81 -6.48 3.23
CA TYR A 146 4.33 -5.69 4.33
C TYR A 146 3.50 -4.43 4.54
N ALA A 147 3.33 -3.62 3.50
CA ALA A 147 2.56 -2.38 3.58
C ALA A 147 1.14 -2.65 4.08
N ASN A 148 0.43 -3.63 3.48
CA ASN A 148 -0.95 -3.92 3.85
C ASN A 148 -1.09 -4.53 5.27
N ARG A 149 -0.04 -5.13 5.84
CA ARG A 149 -0.03 -5.66 7.22
C ARG A 149 0.17 -4.58 8.28
N ASN A 150 0.70 -3.43 7.92
CA ASN A 150 0.92 -2.35 8.87
C ASN A 150 -0.38 -1.83 9.52
N ALA A 151 -1.54 -2.18 8.98
CA ALA A 151 -2.82 -1.98 9.64
C ALA A 151 -2.85 -2.53 11.08
N PHE A 152 -2.27 -3.71 11.34
CA PHE A 152 -2.16 -4.28 12.71
C PHE A 152 -1.26 -3.46 13.63
N VAL A 153 -0.22 -2.81 13.05
CA VAL A 153 0.67 -1.93 13.80
C VAL A 153 -0.03 -0.61 14.12
N ALA A 154 -0.84 -0.11 13.18
CA ALA A 154 -1.59 1.12 13.36
C ALA A 154 -2.63 1.02 14.48
N ASN A 155 -3.39 -0.06 14.47
CA ASN A 155 -4.43 -0.35 15.46
C ASN A 155 -4.79 -1.85 15.40
N PRO A 156 -4.60 -2.62 16.49
CA PRO A 156 -4.88 -4.05 16.53
C PRO A 156 -6.36 -4.42 16.31
N ASP A 157 -7.28 -3.44 16.42
CA ASP A 157 -8.70 -3.65 16.12
C ASP A 157 -8.97 -3.77 14.61
N TYR A 158 -8.01 -3.39 13.76
CA TYR A 158 -8.12 -3.50 12.30
C TYR A 158 -7.36 -4.71 11.77
N THR A 159 -7.92 -5.28 10.71
CA THR A 159 -7.22 -6.25 9.86
C THR A 159 -6.70 -5.54 8.60
N PRO A 160 -5.76 -6.14 7.84
CA PRO A 160 -5.34 -5.60 6.55
C PRO A 160 -6.49 -5.31 5.57
N THR A 161 -7.59 -6.07 5.68
CA THR A 161 -8.77 -5.92 4.83
C THR A 161 -9.83 -4.96 5.36
N SER A 162 -9.68 -4.46 6.57
CA SER A 162 -10.64 -3.54 7.21
C SER A 162 -10.07 -2.16 7.50
N TYR A 163 -8.75 -1.97 7.39
CA TYR A 163 -8.12 -0.68 7.64
C TYR A 163 -8.46 0.33 6.54
N PRO A 164 -9.14 1.43 6.87
CA PRO A 164 -9.69 2.33 5.85
C PRO A 164 -8.66 3.29 5.24
N TRP A 165 -7.47 3.39 5.84
CA TRP A 165 -6.43 4.36 5.47
C TRP A 165 -5.27 3.71 4.72
N GLY A 166 -5.53 2.60 4.04
CA GLY A 166 -4.57 1.82 3.26
C GLY A 166 -5.20 1.16 2.04
N GLY A 167 -4.34 0.68 1.14
CA GLY A 167 -4.75 -0.03 -0.07
C GLY A 167 -5.28 -1.44 0.20
N GLY A 168 -4.88 -2.05 1.32
CA GLY A 168 -5.16 -3.45 1.64
C GLY A 168 -6.64 -3.81 1.67
N CYS A 169 -7.51 -2.89 2.09
CA CYS A 169 -8.97 -3.10 2.13
C CYS A 169 -9.60 -3.25 0.74
N ALA A 170 -8.90 -2.85 -0.32
CA ALA A 170 -9.36 -2.95 -1.70
C ALA A 170 -8.88 -4.23 -2.41
N TYR A 171 -7.81 -4.89 -1.90
CA TYR A 171 -7.22 -6.07 -2.52
C TYR A 171 -8.14 -7.28 -2.51
N PHE A 172 -8.39 -7.83 -3.70
CA PHE A 172 -9.27 -8.98 -3.93
C PHE A 172 -10.67 -8.82 -3.33
N CYS A 173 -11.11 -7.57 -3.15
CA CYS A 173 -12.43 -7.25 -2.66
C CYS A 173 -13.46 -7.35 -3.80
N PRO A 174 -14.34 -8.38 -3.82
CA PRO A 174 -15.27 -8.59 -4.91
C PRO A 174 -16.35 -7.50 -5.00
N TRP A 175 -16.60 -6.80 -3.91
CA TRP A 175 -17.66 -5.80 -3.80
C TRP A 175 -17.23 -4.41 -4.25
N ILE A 176 -15.92 -4.13 -4.31
CA ILE A 176 -15.41 -2.77 -4.54
C ILE A 176 -15.89 -2.20 -5.88
N GLN A 177 -16.00 -3.04 -6.92
CA GLN A 177 -16.46 -2.61 -8.25
C GLN A 177 -17.98 -2.39 -8.34
N HIS A 178 -18.74 -2.81 -7.32
CA HIS A 178 -20.19 -2.64 -7.24
C HIS A 178 -20.59 -1.44 -6.36
N LEU A 179 -19.63 -0.78 -5.73
CA LEU A 179 -19.90 0.39 -4.92
C LEU A 179 -20.33 1.56 -5.79
N LYS A 180 -21.41 2.23 -5.40
CA LYS A 180 -21.85 3.46 -6.04
C LYS A 180 -20.85 4.57 -5.74
N THR A 181 -20.22 5.09 -6.78
CA THR A 181 -19.33 6.25 -6.70
C THR A 181 -19.95 7.44 -7.42
N SER A 182 -19.62 8.64 -6.98
CA SER A 182 -19.90 9.90 -7.67
C SER A 182 -18.59 10.57 -8.12
N SER A 183 -18.69 11.63 -8.94
CA SER A 183 -17.53 12.43 -9.32
C SER A 183 -17.25 13.48 -8.25
N PHE A 184 -16.00 13.77 -7.96
CA PHE A 184 -15.60 14.87 -7.10
C PHE A 184 -16.11 16.21 -7.62
N GLY A 185 -16.18 16.39 -8.95
CA GLY A 185 -16.72 17.58 -9.60
C GLY A 185 -18.21 17.84 -9.33
N GLU A 186 -18.97 16.83 -8.89
CA GLU A 186 -20.38 16.98 -8.52
C GLU A 186 -20.56 17.65 -7.14
N LEU A 187 -19.50 17.73 -6.33
CA LEU A 187 -19.55 18.41 -5.04
C LEU A 187 -19.66 19.94 -5.22
N PRO A 188 -20.28 20.67 -4.27
CA PRO A 188 -20.25 22.13 -4.28
C PRO A 188 -18.82 22.68 -4.31
N ILE A 189 -18.57 23.73 -5.09
CA ILE A 189 -17.24 24.34 -5.29
C ILE A 189 -16.54 24.67 -3.96
N LEU A 190 -17.25 25.20 -2.99
CA LEU A 190 -16.69 25.51 -1.67
C LEU A 190 -16.24 24.26 -0.93
N THR A 191 -16.99 23.16 -1.05
CA THR A 191 -16.63 21.84 -0.49
C THR A 191 -15.36 21.30 -1.16
N GLN A 192 -15.29 21.34 -2.50
CA GLN A 192 -14.10 20.91 -3.25
C GLN A 192 -12.86 21.69 -2.82
N ARG A 193 -12.98 23.02 -2.73
CA ARG A 193 -11.87 23.90 -2.28
C ARG A 193 -11.46 23.64 -0.83
N GLY A 194 -12.42 23.37 0.03
CA GLY A 194 -12.19 23.01 1.44
C GLY A 194 -11.44 21.69 1.59
N ILE A 195 -11.79 20.68 0.79
CA ILE A 195 -11.16 19.35 0.80
C ILE A 195 -9.73 19.41 0.26
N LEU A 196 -9.51 20.03 -0.90
CA LEU A 196 -8.22 20.04 -1.58
C LEU A 196 -7.31 21.19 -1.14
N HIS A 197 -7.80 22.11 -0.31
CA HIS A 197 -7.06 23.32 0.10
C HIS A 197 -6.44 24.08 -1.09
N THR A 198 -7.17 24.13 -2.23
CA THR A 198 -6.73 24.81 -3.46
C THR A 198 -7.90 25.54 -4.12
N ARG A 199 -7.59 26.59 -4.89
CA ARG A 199 -8.55 27.30 -5.73
C ARG A 199 -8.75 26.65 -7.09
N ASP A 200 -7.71 26.01 -7.59
CA ASP A 200 -7.73 25.26 -8.84
C ASP A 200 -8.21 23.82 -8.55
N ILE A 201 -9.51 23.62 -8.80
CA ILE A 201 -10.21 22.35 -8.56
C ILE A 201 -10.58 21.64 -9.87
N SER A 202 -10.45 22.32 -11.02
CA SER A 202 -10.86 21.80 -12.32
C SER A 202 -10.11 20.52 -12.72
N LEU A 203 -8.85 20.43 -12.31
CA LEU A 203 -7.98 19.27 -12.56
C LEU A 203 -8.43 17.98 -11.87
N PHE A 204 -9.31 18.07 -10.87
CA PHE A 204 -9.69 16.94 -10.00
C PHE A 204 -11.14 16.50 -10.20
N SER A 205 -11.85 17.06 -11.19
CA SER A 205 -13.28 16.86 -11.40
C SER A 205 -13.67 15.41 -11.63
N ASP A 206 -12.82 14.60 -12.20
CA ASP A 206 -13.03 13.19 -12.56
C ASP A 206 -12.63 12.19 -11.47
N LEU A 207 -11.96 12.66 -10.38
CA LEU A 207 -11.72 11.81 -9.22
C LEU A 207 -13.03 11.21 -8.71
N ARG A 208 -13.03 9.90 -8.50
CA ARG A 208 -14.21 9.20 -7.97
C ARG A 208 -14.21 9.24 -6.46
N ILE A 209 -15.41 9.37 -5.89
CA ILE A 209 -15.61 9.47 -4.44
C ILE A 209 -16.68 8.50 -3.95
N ILE A 210 -16.54 8.08 -2.70
CA ILE A 210 -17.57 7.38 -1.93
C ILE A 210 -17.80 8.17 -0.64
N GLY A 211 -19.03 8.68 -0.48
CA GLY A 211 -19.33 9.58 0.64
C GLY A 211 -18.39 10.79 0.63
N SER A 212 -17.58 10.95 1.67
CA SER A 212 -16.61 12.05 1.81
C SER A 212 -15.16 11.64 1.48
N MET A 213 -14.95 10.45 0.94
CA MET A 213 -13.61 9.87 0.72
C MET A 213 -13.29 9.71 -0.75
N PRO A 214 -12.03 9.86 -1.16
CA PRO A 214 -11.60 9.45 -2.49
C PRO A 214 -11.76 7.94 -2.62
N PHE A 215 -12.26 7.48 -3.76
CA PHE A 215 -12.43 6.07 -4.06
C PHE A 215 -11.07 5.46 -4.37
N ILE A 216 -10.57 4.56 -3.50
CA ILE A 216 -9.20 4.02 -3.61
C ILE A 216 -8.85 3.55 -5.02
N PRO A 217 -9.67 2.74 -5.73
CA PRO A 217 -9.34 2.31 -7.10
C PRO A 217 -9.30 3.43 -8.15
N SER A 218 -9.66 4.66 -7.83
CA SER A 218 -9.54 5.79 -8.76
C SER A 218 -8.16 6.47 -8.73
N PHE A 219 -7.34 6.22 -7.70
CA PHE A 219 -6.00 6.77 -7.58
C PHE A 219 -4.94 5.73 -7.21
N CYS A 220 -5.34 4.53 -6.80
CA CYS A 220 -4.48 3.40 -6.50
C CYS A 220 -4.77 2.28 -7.48
N ASP A 221 -3.76 1.82 -8.21
CA ASP A 221 -3.88 0.75 -9.22
C ASP A 221 -3.88 -0.64 -8.54
N ILE A 222 -4.95 -0.88 -7.77
CA ILE A 222 -5.16 -2.14 -7.06
C ILE A 222 -5.06 -3.34 -8.00
N ARG A 223 -5.55 -3.21 -9.24
CA ARG A 223 -5.52 -4.31 -10.22
C ARG A 223 -4.10 -4.67 -10.64
N LEU A 224 -3.24 -3.67 -10.83
CA LEU A 224 -1.83 -3.93 -11.09
C LEU A 224 -1.19 -4.64 -9.90
N GLY A 225 -1.46 -4.17 -8.67
CA GLY A 225 -0.99 -4.83 -7.45
C GLY A 225 -1.49 -6.28 -7.30
N GLU A 226 -2.79 -6.52 -7.53
CA GLU A 226 -3.39 -7.86 -7.52
C GLU A 226 -2.76 -8.78 -8.58
N SER A 227 -2.43 -8.26 -9.76
CA SER A 227 -1.86 -9.03 -10.86
C SER A 227 -0.44 -9.55 -10.58
N MET A 228 0.22 -9.04 -9.55
CA MET A 228 1.50 -9.58 -9.06
C MET A 228 1.31 -10.94 -8.35
N PHE A 229 0.10 -11.29 -7.96
CA PHE A 229 -0.24 -12.56 -7.31
C PHE A 229 -0.98 -13.48 -8.27
N ARG A 230 -0.74 -14.78 -8.15
CA ARG A 230 -1.41 -15.79 -8.99
C ARG A 230 -2.93 -15.83 -8.81
N ASP A 231 -3.39 -15.53 -7.60
CA ASP A 231 -4.79 -15.51 -7.20
C ASP A 231 -4.95 -14.92 -5.79
N ALA A 232 -6.18 -14.69 -5.38
CA ALA A 232 -6.53 -14.22 -4.04
C ALA A 232 -5.99 -15.15 -2.94
N ARG A 233 -6.03 -16.48 -3.16
CA ARG A 233 -5.53 -17.45 -2.17
C ARG A 233 -4.02 -17.26 -1.91
N SER A 234 -3.24 -17.03 -2.97
CA SER A 234 -1.80 -16.80 -2.82
C SER A 234 -1.49 -15.50 -2.07
N TYR A 235 -2.26 -14.44 -2.32
CA TYR A 235 -2.18 -13.19 -1.59
C TYR A 235 -2.53 -13.37 -0.11
N PHE A 236 -3.70 -13.92 0.23
CA PHE A 236 -4.12 -14.09 1.61
C PHE A 236 -3.24 -15.08 2.39
N ASN A 237 -2.73 -16.14 1.74
CA ASN A 237 -1.75 -17.02 2.36
C ASN A 237 -0.45 -16.29 2.70
N SER A 238 0.03 -15.40 1.83
CA SER A 238 1.22 -14.59 2.10
C SER A 238 0.97 -13.59 3.24
N LEU A 239 -0.21 -12.99 3.26
CA LEU A 239 -0.62 -12.04 4.29
C LEU A 239 -0.62 -12.67 5.70
N THR A 240 -0.94 -13.96 5.81
CA THR A 240 -1.08 -14.67 7.09
C THR A 240 0.14 -15.51 7.50
N ARG A 241 1.05 -15.84 6.58
CA ARG A 241 2.11 -16.85 6.83
C ARG A 241 3.53 -16.35 6.64
N ASN A 242 3.74 -15.14 6.14
CA ASN A 242 5.09 -14.68 5.78
C ASN A 242 5.73 -13.79 6.87
N ALA A 243 5.68 -14.25 8.12
CA ALA A 243 6.22 -13.51 9.26
C ALA A 243 7.74 -13.24 9.14
N GLU A 244 8.51 -14.17 8.57
CA GLU A 244 9.95 -14.01 8.40
C GLU A 244 10.29 -12.90 7.40
N ALA A 245 9.65 -12.89 6.21
CA ALA A 245 9.85 -11.82 5.23
C ALA A 245 9.37 -10.47 5.77
N PHE A 246 8.28 -10.44 6.51
CA PHE A 246 7.78 -9.25 7.19
C PHE A 246 8.81 -8.68 8.17
N SER A 247 9.38 -9.53 9.04
CA SER A 247 10.41 -9.13 9.99
C SER A 247 11.69 -8.63 9.32
N GLN A 248 12.10 -9.25 8.21
CA GLN A 248 13.28 -8.81 7.45
C GLN A 248 13.06 -7.42 6.82
N ILE A 249 11.87 -7.17 6.27
CA ILE A 249 11.54 -5.86 5.70
C ILE A 249 11.49 -4.81 6.80
N ALA A 250 10.75 -5.04 7.89
CA ALA A 250 10.67 -4.12 9.01
C ALA A 250 12.04 -3.78 9.59
N SER A 251 12.92 -4.77 9.76
CA SER A 251 14.31 -4.54 10.22
C SER A 251 15.08 -3.65 9.25
N ARG A 252 14.94 -3.86 7.93
CA ARG A 252 15.57 -3.04 6.88
C ARG A 252 15.06 -1.59 6.91
N LEU A 253 13.75 -1.40 7.14
CA LEU A 253 13.11 -0.08 7.23
C LEU A 253 13.30 0.58 8.59
N LYS A 254 13.86 -0.13 9.59
CA LYS A 254 13.96 0.30 10.99
C LYS A 254 12.58 0.58 11.60
N ASP A 255 11.61 -0.19 11.20
CA ASP A 255 10.23 -0.03 11.60
C ASP A 255 9.88 -0.92 12.80
N THR A 256 8.79 -0.59 13.49
CA THR A 256 8.30 -1.38 14.62
C THR A 256 7.62 -2.66 14.11
N ILE A 257 8.00 -3.80 14.66
CA ILE A 257 7.43 -5.09 14.29
C ILE A 257 6.38 -5.47 15.34
N PHE A 258 5.17 -5.76 14.88
CA PHE A 258 4.18 -6.47 15.68
C PHE A 258 3.97 -7.86 15.07
N LEU A 259 4.41 -8.87 15.82
CA LEU A 259 4.15 -10.27 15.51
C LEU A 259 3.13 -10.80 16.50
N THR A 260 2.20 -11.62 16.03
CA THR A 260 1.39 -12.44 16.91
C THR A 260 2.28 -13.48 17.60
N ASP A 261 1.84 -14.04 18.73
CA ASP A 261 2.60 -15.09 19.44
C ASP A 261 2.92 -16.28 18.53
N GLU A 262 1.99 -16.65 17.64
CA GLU A 262 2.16 -17.72 16.65
C GLU A 262 3.25 -17.38 15.61
N GLU A 263 3.26 -16.14 15.12
CA GLU A 263 4.25 -15.66 14.16
C GLU A 263 5.62 -15.55 14.82
N LEU A 264 5.69 -15.01 16.04
CA LEU A 264 6.93 -14.96 16.81
C LEU A 264 7.50 -16.37 17.03
N TYR A 265 6.65 -17.31 17.42
CA TYR A 265 7.03 -18.71 17.58
C TYR A 265 7.55 -19.32 16.27
N ALA A 266 6.89 -19.02 15.13
CA ALA A 266 7.33 -19.48 13.80
C ALA A 266 8.71 -18.92 13.43
N VAL A 267 8.97 -17.63 13.70
CA VAL A 267 10.27 -16.98 13.48
C VAL A 267 11.34 -17.62 14.35
N ILE A 268 11.07 -17.86 15.62
CA ILE A 268 11.98 -18.56 16.55
C ILE A 268 12.27 -19.96 16.05
N CYS A 269 11.27 -20.73 15.63
CA CYS A 269 11.44 -22.08 15.10
C CYS A 269 12.28 -22.09 13.81
N SER A 270 12.09 -21.11 12.92
CA SER A 270 12.91 -20.94 11.72
C SER A 270 14.37 -20.68 12.08
N TYR A 271 14.62 -19.75 13.01
CA TYR A 271 15.97 -19.42 13.47
C TYR A 271 16.69 -20.64 14.08
N ILE A 272 16.06 -21.32 15.05
CA ILE A 272 16.66 -22.48 15.69
C ILE A 272 16.86 -23.66 14.74
N SER A 273 16.04 -23.78 13.70
CA SER A 273 16.23 -24.79 12.66
C SER A 273 17.49 -24.51 11.83
N LYS A 274 17.78 -23.25 11.53
CA LYS A 274 18.99 -22.85 10.81
C LYS A 274 20.25 -23.02 11.68
N GLU A 275 20.21 -22.60 12.94
CA GLU A 275 21.38 -22.58 13.82
C GLU A 275 21.68 -23.94 14.45
N TYR A 276 20.67 -24.67 14.85
CA TYR A 276 20.82 -25.89 15.65
C TYR A 276 20.27 -27.15 14.98
N SER A 277 19.75 -27.04 13.74
CA SER A 277 19.16 -28.17 12.99
C SER A 277 18.03 -28.91 13.74
N VAL A 278 17.30 -28.19 14.63
CA VAL A 278 16.13 -28.70 15.37
C VAL A 278 14.87 -27.96 14.94
N LYS A 279 13.70 -28.60 15.05
CA LYS A 279 12.44 -28.06 14.52
C LYS A 279 11.64 -27.23 15.53
N THR A 280 11.85 -27.42 16.81
CA THR A 280 11.08 -26.78 17.87
C THR A 280 11.95 -26.42 19.07
N THR A 281 11.53 -25.43 19.85
CA THR A 281 12.24 -25.01 21.07
C THR A 281 12.37 -26.11 22.11
N SER A 282 11.46 -27.11 22.12
CA SER A 282 11.53 -28.25 23.03
C SER A 282 12.70 -29.17 22.76
N GLN A 283 13.25 -29.18 21.55
CA GLN A 283 14.40 -29.99 21.13
C GLN A 283 15.75 -29.35 21.46
N LEU A 284 15.77 -28.10 21.90
CA LEU A 284 16.98 -27.42 22.34
C LEU A 284 17.48 -28.01 23.67
N SER A 285 18.80 -28.15 23.80
CA SER A 285 19.44 -28.48 25.10
C SER A 285 19.33 -27.30 26.08
N ALA A 286 19.60 -27.55 27.36
CA ALA A 286 19.56 -26.52 28.39
C ALA A 286 20.55 -25.34 28.15
N GLN A 287 21.64 -25.62 27.40
CA GLN A 287 22.64 -24.59 27.04
C GLN A 287 22.22 -23.78 25.80
N GLN A 288 21.25 -24.24 25.01
CA GLN A 288 20.75 -23.60 23.79
C GLN A 288 19.46 -22.82 24.02
N LYS A 289 18.81 -22.99 25.15
CA LYS A 289 17.65 -22.22 25.64
C LYS A 289 18.08 -20.94 26.35
#